data_95d3697215726ac26c91cfca0ebb4d96
#
_entry.id   95d3697215726ac26c91cfca0ebb4d96
#
_cell.length_a   1.000
_cell.length_b   1.000
_cell.length_c   1.000
_cell.angle_alpha   90.00
_cell.angle_beta   90.00
_cell.angle_gamma   90.00
#
_symmetry.space_group_name_H-M   'P 1'
#
loop_
_entity.id
_entity.type
_entity.pdbx_description
1 polymer ?
#
loop_
_entity_poly.entity_id
_entity_poly.type
_entity_poly.pdbx_seq_one_letter_code
_entity_poly.pdbx_strand_id
1 'polypeptide(L)'
;DQAGFRALDEKEDWELEAGQGYYAIRNGSSIVAFRTGRRDPAEAGIRMVGAHTDSPCLKVKPNPELRRKGFFQLGVEVYGGVLLNPWFDRDLSLAGRVTYVDESGSVKDTLVDFRKAVAYIPSLAIHLDREANSNRTVNPQTDLPPVLMQVPEDDTTRFVDLLTEQLTIEQPGIGVRKVLGYELGFYDAQPASIVGLRDDFIASARLDNLLSCYIGLQALVESSG
;
A
#
# COMPACT_ATOMS: atom_id res chain seq x y z
N ASP A 1 -9.97 14.71 14.26
CA ASP A 1 -11.02 15.74 14.14
C ASP A 1 -12.37 15.25 14.70
N GLN A 2 -12.99 14.19 14.16
CA GLN A 2 -14.30 13.71 14.67
C GLN A 2 -14.25 13.22 16.14
N ALA A 3 -13.10 12.69 16.58
CA ALA A 3 -12.90 12.26 17.96
C ALA A 3 -12.43 13.41 18.91
N GLY A 4 -12.43 14.65 18.46
CA GLY A 4 -12.04 15.81 19.25
C GLY A 4 -10.53 16.01 19.43
N PHE A 5 -9.70 15.32 18.64
CA PHE A 5 -8.25 15.52 18.62
C PHE A 5 -7.90 16.72 17.74
N ARG A 6 -6.93 17.53 18.19
CA ARG A 6 -6.41 18.70 17.48
C ARG A 6 -5.18 18.34 16.67
N ALA A 7 -5.13 18.79 15.40
CA ALA A 7 -3.93 18.65 14.57
C ALA A 7 -2.82 19.59 15.04
N LEU A 8 -1.59 19.08 15.02
CA LEU A 8 -0.37 19.84 15.33
C LEU A 8 0.52 19.90 14.09
N ASP A 9 1.10 21.05 13.81
CA ASP A 9 2.18 21.18 12.82
C ASP A 9 3.53 20.99 13.52
N GLU A 10 4.38 20.11 12.99
CA GLU A 10 5.74 19.87 13.54
C GLU A 10 6.69 21.07 13.40
N LYS A 11 6.32 22.08 12.60
CA LYS A 11 7.11 23.29 12.38
C LYS A 11 6.80 24.41 13.35
N GLU A 12 5.76 24.25 14.17
CA GLU A 12 5.29 25.25 15.12
C GLU A 12 5.58 24.81 16.55
N ASP A 13 5.66 25.78 17.46
CA ASP A 13 5.69 25.50 18.90
C ASP A 13 4.31 25.02 19.37
N TRP A 14 4.28 23.95 20.14
CA TRP A 14 3.03 23.34 20.58
C TRP A 14 2.57 23.87 21.94
N GLU A 15 1.43 24.49 21.96
CA GLU A 15 0.72 24.84 23.20
C GLU A 15 -0.24 23.70 23.56
N LEU A 16 0.15 22.89 24.56
CA LEU A 16 -0.59 21.70 24.97
C LEU A 16 -1.36 21.94 26.25
N GLU A 17 -2.66 21.62 26.23
CA GLU A 17 -3.54 21.68 27.39
C GLU A 17 -3.67 20.28 28.03
N ALA A 18 -3.73 20.21 29.36
CA ALA A 18 -3.89 18.95 30.07
C ALA A 18 -5.23 18.27 29.77
N GLY A 19 -5.19 16.95 29.53
CA GLY A 19 -6.36 16.13 29.21
C GLY A 19 -6.85 16.23 27.75
N GLN A 20 -6.19 17.01 26.90
CA GLN A 20 -6.57 17.16 25.50
C GLN A 20 -5.92 16.11 24.59
N GLY A 21 -6.59 15.81 23.48
CA GLY A 21 -6.10 14.92 22.45
C GLY A 21 -5.47 15.67 21.27
N TYR A 22 -4.31 15.20 20.82
CA TYR A 22 -3.55 15.81 19.72
C TYR A 22 -3.04 14.74 18.75
N TYR A 23 -2.78 15.16 17.51
CA TYR A 23 -2.09 14.32 16.55
C TYR A 23 -1.21 15.14 15.60
N ALA A 24 -0.13 14.54 15.16
CA ALA A 24 0.73 15.06 14.09
C ALA A 24 0.87 14.02 12.97
N ILE A 25 0.89 14.47 11.72
CA ILE A 25 1.07 13.62 10.54
C ILE A 25 2.39 13.99 9.87
N ARG A 26 3.27 13.00 9.68
CA ARG A 26 4.55 13.17 9.01
C ARG A 26 4.52 12.52 7.62
N ASN A 27 4.91 13.27 6.60
CA ASN A 27 5.02 12.84 5.20
C ASN A 27 3.73 12.20 4.63
N GLY A 28 2.56 12.49 5.22
CA GLY A 28 1.28 11.88 4.80
C GLY A 28 1.22 10.36 4.96
N SER A 29 2.14 9.74 5.70
CA SER A 29 2.25 8.27 5.83
C SER A 29 2.42 7.77 7.25
N SER A 30 2.77 8.65 8.21
CA SER A 30 2.91 8.30 9.62
C SER A 30 2.06 9.24 10.47
N ILE A 31 1.47 8.71 11.53
CA ILE A 31 0.71 9.49 12.50
C ILE A 31 1.20 9.19 13.91
N VAL A 32 1.35 10.24 14.70
CA VAL A 32 1.49 10.16 16.16
C VAL A 32 0.27 10.83 16.75
N ALA A 33 -0.52 10.09 17.50
CA ALA A 33 -1.66 10.62 18.24
C ALA A 33 -1.46 10.39 19.73
N PHE A 34 -1.78 11.37 20.54
CA PHE A 34 -1.60 11.27 21.98
C PHE A 34 -2.64 12.10 22.75
N ARG A 35 -2.82 11.75 24.00
CA ARG A 35 -3.59 12.55 24.96
C ARG A 35 -2.66 12.97 26.09
N THR A 36 -2.68 14.24 26.41
CA THR A 36 -1.92 14.79 27.52
C THR A 36 -2.53 14.36 28.86
N GLY A 37 -1.68 13.94 29.79
CA GLY A 37 -2.07 13.68 31.18
C GLY A 37 -2.23 14.98 31.99
N ARG A 38 -2.63 14.81 33.25
CA ARG A 38 -2.72 15.92 34.22
C ARG A 38 -1.43 16.12 35.04
N ARG A 39 -0.53 15.12 34.98
CA ARG A 39 0.76 15.15 35.69
C ARG A 39 1.88 15.36 34.69
N ASP A 40 2.99 15.90 35.15
CA ASP A 40 4.20 16.04 34.33
C ASP A 40 4.64 14.68 33.78
N PRO A 41 4.80 14.53 32.46
CA PRO A 41 5.25 13.28 31.83
C PRO A 41 6.66 12.86 32.28
N ALA A 42 7.51 13.81 32.72
CA ALA A 42 8.83 13.50 33.26
C ALA A 42 8.73 12.71 34.58
N GLU A 43 7.66 12.91 35.36
CA GLU A 43 7.39 12.21 36.62
C GLU A 43 6.48 10.98 36.41
N ALA A 44 5.44 11.12 35.60
CA ALA A 44 4.41 10.12 35.42
C ALA A 44 4.75 9.08 34.35
N GLY A 45 5.71 9.39 33.48
CA GLY A 45 6.04 8.59 32.30
C GLY A 45 5.01 8.71 31.18
N ILE A 46 5.28 8.03 30.06
CA ILE A 46 4.45 7.98 28.87
C ILE A 46 4.06 6.53 28.60
N ARG A 47 2.78 6.26 28.36
CA ARG A 47 2.30 4.97 27.88
C ARG A 47 2.24 5.02 26.36
N MET A 48 2.91 4.09 25.68
CA MET A 48 3.04 4.08 24.24
C MET A 48 2.53 2.77 23.64
N VAL A 49 1.79 2.87 22.52
CA VAL A 49 1.44 1.76 21.65
C VAL A 49 1.97 2.10 20.26
N GLY A 50 2.73 1.20 19.66
CA GLY A 50 3.23 1.32 18.30
C GLY A 50 2.66 0.21 17.43
N ALA A 51 2.30 0.56 16.21
CA ALA A 51 1.86 -0.37 15.17
C ALA A 51 2.28 0.19 13.81
N HIS A 52 2.28 -0.65 12.76
CA HIS A 52 2.66 -0.23 11.41
C HIS A 52 1.53 -0.46 10.41
N THR A 53 1.41 0.41 9.42
CA THR A 53 0.36 0.37 8.39
C THR A 53 0.83 -0.27 7.09
N ASP A 54 2.15 -0.40 6.88
CA ASP A 54 2.71 -1.10 5.74
C ASP A 54 2.53 -2.62 5.89
N SER A 55 2.49 -3.31 4.77
CA SER A 55 2.35 -4.78 4.73
C SER A 55 3.27 -5.35 3.66
N PRO A 56 3.73 -6.61 3.83
CA PRO A 56 4.50 -7.28 2.80
C PRO A 56 3.78 -7.31 1.45
N CYS A 57 4.50 -6.97 0.38
CA CYS A 57 3.91 -6.90 -0.96
C CYS A 57 4.96 -7.12 -2.07
N LEU A 58 4.49 -7.17 -3.31
CA LEU A 58 5.33 -7.10 -4.50
C LEU A 58 5.43 -5.64 -4.93
N LYS A 59 6.57 -5.01 -4.66
CA LYS A 59 6.83 -3.60 -4.97
C LYS A 59 7.33 -3.46 -6.40
N VAL A 60 6.78 -2.52 -7.16
CA VAL A 60 7.19 -2.26 -8.54
C VAL A 60 8.59 -1.65 -8.58
N LYS A 61 9.46 -2.18 -9.46
CA LYS A 61 10.82 -1.66 -9.66
C LYS A 61 10.81 -0.27 -10.30
N PRO A 62 11.87 0.54 -10.12
CA PRO A 62 12.01 1.83 -10.80
C PRO A 62 12.05 1.73 -12.33
N ASN A 63 12.61 0.65 -12.88
CA ASN A 63 12.62 0.31 -14.31
C ASN A 63 11.91 -1.04 -14.48
N PRO A 64 10.57 -1.07 -14.49
CA PRO A 64 9.84 -2.31 -14.30
C PRO A 64 9.48 -3.05 -15.59
N GLU A 65 9.54 -2.39 -16.75
CA GLU A 65 8.97 -2.91 -17.99
C GLU A 65 9.70 -4.15 -18.49
N LEU A 66 8.96 -5.24 -18.59
CA LEU A 66 9.41 -6.50 -19.18
C LEU A 66 8.47 -6.86 -20.31
N ARG A 67 9.04 -7.21 -21.49
CA ARG A 67 8.30 -7.74 -22.63
C ARG A 67 8.78 -9.14 -22.91
N ARG A 68 7.91 -10.11 -22.66
CA ARG A 68 8.25 -11.53 -22.83
C ARG A 68 7.10 -12.28 -23.49
N LYS A 69 7.39 -12.98 -24.56
CA LYS A 69 6.40 -13.87 -25.23
C LYS A 69 5.06 -13.17 -25.58
N GLY A 70 5.11 -11.90 -25.99
CA GLY A 70 3.90 -11.14 -26.33
C GLY A 70 3.13 -10.59 -25.13
N PHE A 71 3.74 -10.55 -23.95
CA PHE A 71 3.15 -9.99 -22.75
C PHE A 71 3.96 -8.80 -22.21
N PHE A 72 3.25 -7.79 -21.73
CA PHE A 72 3.80 -6.71 -20.93
C PHE A 72 3.67 -7.08 -19.46
N GLN A 73 4.80 -7.09 -18.77
CA GLN A 73 4.90 -7.45 -17.36
C GLN A 73 5.64 -6.35 -16.59
N LEU A 74 5.44 -6.27 -15.29
CA LEU A 74 6.23 -5.43 -14.43
C LEU A 74 7.20 -6.25 -13.56
N GLY A 75 8.47 -5.87 -13.60
CA GLY A 75 9.47 -6.37 -12.67
C GLY A 75 9.16 -5.88 -11.25
N VAL A 76 9.24 -6.77 -10.27
CA VAL A 76 8.92 -6.50 -8.88
C VAL A 76 10.08 -6.86 -7.95
N GLU A 77 10.10 -6.20 -6.78
CA GLU A 77 10.90 -6.58 -5.61
C GLU A 77 9.97 -7.09 -4.51
N VAL A 78 10.42 -8.09 -3.79
CA VAL A 78 9.75 -8.60 -2.60
C VAL A 78 9.98 -7.63 -1.45
N TYR A 79 8.93 -7.01 -0.95
CA TYR A 79 8.98 -6.12 0.20
C TYR A 79 8.50 -6.84 1.45
N GLY A 80 9.36 -6.88 2.48
CA GLY A 80 9.06 -7.54 3.76
C GLY A 80 9.08 -9.07 3.68
N GLY A 81 8.50 -9.72 4.69
CA GLY A 81 8.40 -11.18 4.80
C GLY A 81 7.22 -11.76 4.01
N VAL A 82 7.24 -11.65 2.69
CA VAL A 82 6.16 -12.13 1.82
C VAL A 82 6.19 -13.65 1.68
N LEU A 83 5.03 -14.28 1.84
CA LEU A 83 4.80 -15.64 1.35
C LEU A 83 4.56 -15.56 -0.16
N LEU A 84 5.48 -16.12 -0.96
CA LEU A 84 5.46 -15.93 -2.42
C LEU A 84 4.36 -16.74 -3.11
N ASN A 85 4.10 -17.96 -2.65
CA ASN A 85 3.14 -18.84 -3.29
C ASN A 85 1.69 -18.29 -3.34
N PRO A 86 1.16 -17.59 -2.32
CA PRO A 86 -0.19 -17.02 -2.37
C PRO A 86 -0.41 -15.93 -3.43
N TRP A 87 0.62 -15.42 -4.08
CA TRP A 87 0.50 -14.40 -5.12
C TRP A 87 0.14 -14.97 -6.49
N PHE A 88 0.33 -16.27 -6.69
CA PHE A 88 -0.07 -16.93 -7.93
C PHE A 88 -1.60 -17.07 -7.98
N ASP A 89 -2.13 -16.98 -9.20
CA ASP A 89 -3.55 -17.20 -9.52
C ASP A 89 -4.51 -16.26 -8.77
N ARG A 90 -4.03 -15.05 -8.45
CA ARG A 90 -4.78 -14.00 -7.81
C ARG A 90 -5.05 -12.83 -8.75
N ASP A 91 -6.21 -12.24 -8.58
CA ASP A 91 -6.57 -10.97 -9.20
C ASP A 91 -5.83 -9.83 -8.50
N LEU A 92 -4.79 -9.29 -9.14
CA LEU A 92 -3.94 -8.28 -8.53
C LEU A 92 -4.32 -6.89 -9.00
N SER A 93 -4.39 -5.96 -8.04
CA SER A 93 -4.46 -4.54 -8.29
C SER A 93 -3.17 -3.84 -7.87
N LEU A 94 -3.07 -2.54 -8.14
CA LEU A 94 -1.87 -1.76 -7.91
C LEU A 94 -2.24 -0.43 -7.25
N ALA A 95 -1.53 -0.07 -6.18
CA ALA A 95 -1.73 1.19 -5.48
C ALA A 95 -0.41 1.73 -4.92
N GLY A 96 -0.40 3.03 -4.64
CA GLY A 96 0.73 3.68 -3.98
C GLY A 96 0.81 5.17 -4.23
N ARG A 97 2.02 5.73 -4.13
CA ARG A 97 2.31 7.15 -4.32
C ARG A 97 3.02 7.40 -5.64
N VAL A 98 2.65 8.47 -6.32
CA VAL A 98 3.30 8.95 -7.53
C VAL A 98 3.78 10.40 -7.31
N THR A 99 5.05 10.65 -7.62
CA THR A 99 5.62 12.00 -7.63
C THR A 99 5.67 12.49 -9.08
N TYR A 100 5.16 13.68 -9.34
CA TYR A 100 5.03 14.23 -10.67
C TYR A 100 5.29 15.74 -10.73
N VAL A 101 5.53 16.26 -11.93
CA VAL A 101 5.54 17.69 -12.23
C VAL A 101 4.18 18.05 -12.82
N ASP A 102 3.52 19.05 -12.28
CA ASP A 102 2.27 19.58 -12.82
C ASP A 102 2.49 20.55 -13.98
N GLU A 103 1.40 21.07 -14.58
CA GLU A 103 1.47 22.03 -15.68
C GLU A 103 2.13 23.35 -15.29
N SER A 104 2.10 23.73 -14.02
CA SER A 104 2.80 24.92 -13.49
C SER A 104 4.31 24.74 -13.34
N GLY A 105 4.82 23.51 -13.49
CA GLY A 105 6.21 23.15 -13.25
C GLY A 105 6.53 22.80 -11.79
N SER A 106 5.52 22.75 -10.94
CA SER A 106 5.69 22.40 -9.51
C SER A 106 5.78 20.89 -9.32
N VAL A 107 6.65 20.43 -8.42
CA VAL A 107 6.73 19.04 -8.01
C VAL A 107 5.66 18.75 -6.97
N LYS A 108 4.87 17.74 -7.21
CA LYS A 108 3.78 17.28 -6.34
C LYS A 108 3.79 15.77 -6.19
N ASP A 109 3.10 15.29 -5.18
CA ASP A 109 2.80 13.87 -5.00
C ASP A 109 1.30 13.65 -4.83
N THR A 110 0.85 12.46 -5.23
CA THR A 110 -0.53 12.01 -5.06
C THR A 110 -0.59 10.50 -4.91
N LEU A 111 -1.70 10.01 -4.38
CA LEU A 111 -1.99 8.58 -4.34
C LEU A 111 -2.70 8.15 -5.62
N VAL A 112 -2.45 6.93 -6.03
CA VAL A 112 -3.14 6.22 -7.11
C VAL A 112 -3.58 4.85 -6.62
N ASP A 113 -4.78 4.41 -7.03
CA ASP A 113 -5.29 3.09 -6.74
C ASP A 113 -6.14 2.58 -7.92
N PHE A 114 -5.67 1.56 -8.61
CA PHE A 114 -6.38 1.01 -9.77
C PHE A 114 -7.72 0.35 -9.43
N ARG A 115 -7.92 -0.10 -8.19
CA ARG A 115 -9.17 -0.65 -7.60
C ARG A 115 -9.78 -1.86 -8.30
N LYS A 116 -9.31 -2.21 -9.47
CA LYS A 116 -9.74 -3.38 -10.27
C LYS A 116 -8.57 -4.32 -10.47
N ALA A 117 -8.84 -5.56 -10.81
CA ALA A 117 -7.81 -6.50 -11.23
C ALA A 117 -7.14 -5.98 -12.53
N VAL A 118 -5.85 -5.65 -12.45
CA VAL A 118 -5.05 -5.14 -13.59
C VAL A 118 -3.88 -6.02 -13.92
N ALA A 119 -3.58 -7.01 -13.08
CA ALA A 119 -2.44 -7.88 -13.24
C ALA A 119 -2.71 -9.29 -12.70
N TYR A 120 -1.91 -10.24 -13.16
CA TYR A 120 -2.04 -11.65 -12.82
C TYR A 120 -0.69 -12.35 -12.87
N ILE A 121 -0.42 -13.28 -11.95
CA ILE A 121 0.75 -14.15 -11.97
C ILE A 121 0.26 -15.58 -12.19
N PRO A 122 0.31 -16.12 -13.42
CA PRO A 122 -0.23 -17.44 -13.70
C PRO A 122 0.64 -18.57 -13.13
N SER A 123 0.02 -19.58 -12.52
CA SER A 123 0.65 -20.87 -12.27
C SER A 123 0.73 -21.69 -13.55
N LEU A 124 1.74 -22.53 -13.65
CA LEU A 124 1.79 -23.55 -14.69
C LEU A 124 0.83 -24.70 -14.36
N ALA A 125 0.28 -25.33 -15.41
CA ALA A 125 -0.44 -26.58 -15.24
C ALA A 125 0.51 -27.65 -14.68
N ILE A 126 -0.01 -28.59 -13.89
CA ILE A 126 0.77 -29.68 -13.25
C ILE A 126 1.59 -30.50 -14.26
N HIS A 127 1.15 -30.57 -15.53
CA HIS A 127 1.88 -31.26 -16.59
C HIS A 127 3.20 -30.56 -16.96
N LEU A 128 3.32 -29.26 -16.70
CA LEU A 128 4.49 -28.43 -16.98
C LEU A 128 5.34 -28.17 -15.75
N ASP A 129 4.76 -28.36 -14.57
CA ASP A 129 5.44 -28.24 -13.26
C ASP A 129 5.00 -29.37 -12.34
N ARG A 130 5.59 -30.55 -12.52
CA ARG A 130 5.23 -31.78 -11.76
C ARG A 130 5.58 -31.73 -10.30
N GLU A 131 6.47 -30.82 -9.90
CA GLU A 131 6.90 -30.64 -8.51
C GLU A 131 6.11 -29.55 -7.77
N ALA A 132 5.16 -28.92 -8.43
CA ALA A 132 4.35 -27.81 -7.87
C ALA A 132 3.76 -28.13 -6.48
N ASN A 133 3.37 -29.42 -6.25
CA ASN A 133 2.76 -29.84 -4.99
C ASN A 133 3.76 -30.46 -3.99
N SER A 134 5.03 -30.61 -4.34
CA SER A 134 6.00 -31.33 -3.49
C SER A 134 7.25 -30.51 -3.17
N ASN A 135 7.81 -29.79 -4.13
CA ASN A 135 9.11 -29.13 -4.00
C ASN A 135 9.22 -27.85 -4.83
N ARG A 136 8.15 -27.08 -4.92
CA ARG A 136 8.14 -25.82 -5.71
C ARG A 136 9.10 -24.80 -5.10
N THR A 137 10.03 -24.33 -5.92
CA THR A 137 10.87 -23.16 -5.62
C THR A 137 10.36 -21.97 -6.46
N VAL A 138 10.26 -20.80 -5.85
CA VAL A 138 9.84 -19.56 -6.54
C VAL A 138 11.03 -18.63 -6.66
N ASN A 139 11.43 -18.29 -7.89
CA ASN A 139 12.41 -17.25 -8.14
C ASN A 139 11.70 -15.89 -8.33
N PRO A 140 11.89 -14.91 -7.41
CA PRO A 140 11.18 -13.64 -7.50
C PRO A 140 11.42 -12.86 -8.79
N GLN A 141 12.56 -13.03 -9.44
CA GLN A 141 12.92 -12.27 -10.65
C GLN A 141 12.32 -12.82 -11.93
N THR A 142 12.06 -14.12 -11.96
CA THR A 142 11.58 -14.80 -13.18
C THR A 142 10.11 -15.19 -13.08
N ASP A 143 9.64 -15.55 -11.89
CA ASP A 143 8.36 -16.21 -11.70
C ASP A 143 7.27 -15.25 -11.20
N LEU A 144 7.67 -14.15 -10.51
CA LEU A 144 6.73 -13.19 -9.91
C LEU A 144 6.37 -11.96 -10.77
N PRO A 145 7.05 -11.59 -11.87
CA PRO A 145 6.62 -10.43 -12.64
C PRO A 145 5.17 -10.58 -13.12
N PRO A 146 4.23 -9.76 -12.60
CA PRO A 146 2.82 -9.86 -12.96
C PRO A 146 2.60 -9.46 -14.42
N VAL A 147 1.73 -10.18 -15.11
CA VAL A 147 1.28 -9.89 -16.47
C VAL A 147 0.16 -8.88 -16.42
N LEU A 148 0.29 -7.78 -17.18
CA LEU A 148 -0.72 -6.72 -17.24
C LEU A 148 -1.54 -6.78 -18.53
N MET A 149 -0.91 -7.07 -19.66
CA MET A 149 -1.59 -7.08 -20.95
C MET A 149 -0.80 -7.88 -22.02
N GLN A 150 -1.47 -8.22 -23.10
CA GLN A 150 -0.83 -8.71 -24.32
C GLN A 150 -0.34 -7.52 -25.15
N VAL A 151 0.83 -7.66 -25.75
CA VAL A 151 1.44 -6.62 -26.59
C VAL A 151 2.08 -7.23 -27.84
N PRO A 152 2.12 -6.50 -28.97
CA PRO A 152 2.88 -6.89 -30.16
C PRO A 152 4.40 -6.84 -29.86
N GLU A 153 5.21 -7.42 -30.75
CA GLU A 153 6.67 -7.47 -30.60
C GLU A 153 7.34 -6.09 -30.63
N ASP A 154 6.74 -5.14 -31.34
CA ASP A 154 7.22 -3.77 -31.52
C ASP A 154 6.59 -2.78 -30.51
N ASP A 155 5.94 -3.29 -29.45
CA ASP A 155 5.33 -2.46 -28.41
C ASP A 155 6.33 -1.51 -27.73
N THR A 156 5.93 -0.26 -27.60
CA THR A 156 6.70 0.82 -26.97
C THR A 156 6.03 1.42 -25.75
N THR A 157 4.95 0.83 -25.27
CA THR A 157 4.20 1.29 -24.08
C THR A 157 5.13 1.44 -22.89
N ARG A 158 5.08 2.59 -22.23
CA ARG A 158 5.82 2.82 -20.99
C ARG A 158 4.88 2.78 -19.80
N PHE A 159 5.35 2.21 -18.72
CA PHE A 159 4.55 2.12 -17.50
C PHE A 159 4.16 3.50 -16.94
N VAL A 160 5.03 4.48 -17.06
CA VAL A 160 4.73 5.87 -16.65
C VAL A 160 3.59 6.51 -17.45
N ASP A 161 3.38 6.11 -18.70
CA ASP A 161 2.27 6.60 -19.51
C ASP A 161 0.94 6.00 -19.02
N LEU A 162 0.92 4.71 -18.68
CA LEU A 162 -0.22 4.04 -18.04
C LEU A 162 -0.57 4.64 -16.67
N LEU A 163 0.44 5.03 -15.88
CA LEU A 163 0.23 5.74 -14.62
C LEU A 163 -0.38 7.12 -14.83
N THR A 164 0.10 7.86 -15.83
CA THR A 164 -0.43 9.19 -16.16
C THR A 164 -1.90 9.09 -16.59
N GLU A 165 -2.22 8.09 -17.39
CA GLU A 165 -3.60 7.81 -17.80
C GLU A 165 -4.49 7.50 -16.60
N GLN A 166 -4.06 6.59 -15.72
CA GLN A 166 -4.80 6.22 -14.51
C GLN A 166 -5.01 7.42 -13.57
N LEU A 167 -3.97 8.23 -13.35
CA LEU A 167 -4.09 9.44 -12.54
C LEU A 167 -5.11 10.43 -13.11
N THR A 168 -5.15 10.57 -14.43
CA THR A 168 -6.12 11.44 -15.11
C THR A 168 -7.55 10.92 -14.97
N ILE A 169 -7.73 9.60 -14.98
CA ILE A 169 -9.03 8.95 -14.76
C ILE A 169 -9.51 9.16 -13.31
N GLU A 170 -8.65 8.96 -12.33
CA GLU A 170 -9.00 9.07 -10.90
C GLU A 170 -9.21 10.52 -10.46
N GLN A 171 -8.41 11.43 -11.01
CA GLN A 171 -8.37 12.83 -10.59
C GLN A 171 -8.45 13.75 -11.83
N PRO A 172 -9.64 13.92 -12.43
CA PRO A 172 -9.82 14.81 -13.58
C PRO A 172 -9.29 16.21 -13.27
N GLY A 173 -8.39 16.71 -14.12
CA GLY A 173 -7.77 18.03 -13.95
C GLY A 173 -6.49 18.06 -13.12
N ILE A 174 -5.94 16.90 -12.71
CA ILE A 174 -4.66 16.82 -11.98
C ILE A 174 -3.47 17.44 -12.73
N GLY A 175 -3.52 17.52 -14.07
CA GLY A 175 -2.52 18.21 -14.89
C GLY A 175 -1.11 17.61 -14.79
N VAL A 176 -0.97 16.29 -14.97
CA VAL A 176 0.33 15.61 -14.95
C VAL A 176 1.11 15.90 -16.20
N ARG A 177 2.15 16.72 -16.10
CA ARG A 177 3.09 16.97 -17.19
C ARG A 177 4.14 15.87 -17.33
N LYS A 178 4.65 15.36 -16.19
CA LYS A 178 5.69 14.31 -16.17
C LYS A 178 5.69 13.59 -14.85
N VAL A 179 5.62 12.27 -14.87
CA VAL A 179 5.91 11.42 -13.69
C VAL A 179 7.42 11.41 -13.47
N LEU A 180 7.85 11.70 -12.23
CA LEU A 180 9.25 11.68 -11.82
C LEU A 180 9.65 10.36 -11.15
N GLY A 181 8.73 9.77 -10.42
CA GLY A 181 8.94 8.53 -9.69
C GLY A 181 7.66 8.03 -9.04
N TYR A 182 7.72 6.83 -8.49
CA TYR A 182 6.59 6.21 -7.82
C TYR A 182 7.06 5.21 -6.77
N GLU A 183 6.20 4.96 -5.81
CA GLU A 183 6.26 3.86 -4.85
C GLU A 183 4.95 3.10 -4.92
N LEU A 184 4.92 2.02 -5.68
CA LEU A 184 3.72 1.24 -5.96
C LEU A 184 3.91 -0.20 -5.52
N GLY A 185 2.87 -0.76 -4.91
CA GLY A 185 2.79 -2.16 -4.53
C GLY A 185 1.56 -2.85 -5.11
N PHE A 186 1.74 -4.09 -5.51
CA PHE A 186 0.61 -4.95 -5.86
C PHE A 186 -0.12 -5.41 -4.61
N TYR A 187 -1.43 -5.58 -4.73
CA TYR A 187 -2.27 -6.15 -3.70
C TYR A 187 -3.35 -7.06 -4.31
N ASP A 188 -3.82 -8.01 -3.52
CA ASP A 188 -4.96 -8.88 -3.88
C ASP A 188 -6.24 -8.04 -3.92
N ALA A 189 -6.92 -8.00 -5.06
CA ALA A 189 -8.17 -7.27 -5.26
C ALA A 189 -9.37 -7.92 -4.58
N GLN A 190 -9.22 -9.12 -4.00
CA GLN A 190 -10.28 -9.78 -3.25
C GLN A 190 -10.68 -8.94 -2.02
N PRO A 191 -11.95 -8.58 -1.88
CA PRO A 191 -12.42 -7.81 -0.73
C PRO A 191 -12.40 -8.63 0.57
N ALA A 192 -12.41 -7.91 1.70
CA ALA A 192 -12.66 -8.53 2.99
C ALA A 192 -14.05 -9.18 3.03
N SER A 193 -14.19 -10.28 3.74
CA SER A 193 -15.44 -11.02 3.86
C SER A 193 -15.60 -11.68 5.23
N ILE A 194 -16.85 -11.96 5.61
CA ILE A 194 -17.18 -12.86 6.69
C ILE A 194 -17.29 -14.26 6.10
N VAL A 195 -16.60 -15.23 6.69
CA VAL A 195 -16.55 -16.61 6.20
C VAL A 195 -16.80 -17.62 7.32
N GLY A 196 -17.15 -18.84 6.92
CA GLY A 196 -17.50 -19.95 7.82
C GLY A 196 -18.99 -20.30 7.71
N LEU A 197 -19.35 -21.51 8.12
CA LEU A 197 -20.74 -21.97 8.08
C LEU A 197 -21.68 -21.19 9.02
N ARG A 198 -21.12 -20.50 10.00
CA ARG A 198 -21.84 -19.71 11.00
C ARG A 198 -21.32 -18.28 11.10
N ASP A 199 -20.66 -17.79 10.03
CA ASP A 199 -20.07 -16.44 9.99
C ASP A 199 -19.03 -16.21 11.10
N ASP A 200 -18.25 -17.24 11.42
CA ASP A 200 -17.33 -17.25 12.59
C ASP A 200 -16.04 -16.46 12.35
N PHE A 201 -15.68 -16.16 11.10
CA PHE A 201 -14.35 -15.64 10.76
C PHE A 201 -14.42 -14.37 9.91
N ILE A 202 -13.49 -13.46 10.18
CA ILE A 202 -13.18 -12.33 9.29
C ILE A 202 -11.98 -12.73 8.43
N ALA A 203 -12.16 -12.78 7.11
CA ALA A 203 -11.10 -12.99 6.14
C ALA A 203 -10.76 -11.68 5.43
N SER A 204 -9.52 -11.24 5.55
CA SER A 204 -9.05 -10.01 4.89
C SER A 204 -7.53 -10.07 4.72
N ALA A 205 -7.03 -9.42 3.67
CA ALA A 205 -5.62 -9.11 3.58
C ALA A 205 -5.24 -8.05 4.65
N ARG A 206 -3.97 -8.04 5.06
CA ARG A 206 -3.37 -7.01 5.91
C ARG A 206 -3.98 -6.86 7.32
N LEU A 207 -4.62 -7.90 7.85
CA LEU A 207 -5.02 -7.91 9.28
C LEU A 207 -3.80 -7.71 10.17
N ASP A 208 -2.68 -8.32 9.84
CA ASP A 208 -1.36 -7.95 10.33
C ASP A 208 -0.79 -6.85 9.40
N ASN A 209 -0.62 -5.59 9.84
CA ASN A 209 -0.80 -5.14 11.21
C ASN A 209 -1.92 -4.09 11.37
N LEU A 210 -2.83 -3.96 10.39
CA LEU A 210 -3.91 -2.95 10.41
C LEU A 210 -4.88 -3.15 11.58
N LEU A 211 -5.07 -4.38 12.06
CA LEU A 211 -5.90 -4.64 13.24
C LEU A 211 -5.28 -4.01 14.50
N SER A 212 -3.95 -4.14 14.67
CA SER A 212 -3.25 -3.49 15.79
C SER A 212 -3.31 -1.96 15.70
N CYS A 213 -3.21 -1.39 14.48
CA CYS A 213 -3.39 0.04 14.26
C CYS A 213 -4.79 0.50 14.68
N TYR A 214 -5.82 -0.24 14.28
CA TYR A 214 -7.20 0.06 14.62
C TYR A 214 -7.44 0.00 16.13
N ILE A 215 -7.03 -1.11 16.77
CA ILE A 215 -7.22 -1.32 18.22
C ILE A 215 -6.46 -0.26 19.03
N GLY A 216 -5.21 0.04 18.66
CA GLY A 216 -4.41 1.06 19.35
C GLY A 216 -5.03 2.46 19.25
N LEU A 217 -5.50 2.84 18.05
CA LEU A 217 -6.18 4.11 17.85
C LEU A 217 -7.51 4.19 18.60
N GLN A 218 -8.32 3.12 18.54
CA GLN A 218 -9.62 3.08 19.22
C GLN A 218 -9.44 3.19 20.75
N ALA A 219 -8.49 2.44 21.31
CA ALA A 219 -8.17 2.51 22.73
C ALA A 219 -7.74 3.94 23.17
N LEU A 220 -6.98 4.65 22.34
CA LEU A 220 -6.59 6.02 22.60
C LEU A 220 -7.80 6.97 22.56
N VAL A 221 -8.66 6.82 21.54
CA VAL A 221 -9.86 7.65 21.36
C VAL A 221 -10.82 7.50 22.55
N GLU A 222 -11.01 6.28 23.03
CA GLU A 222 -11.88 5.94 24.16
C GLU A 222 -11.26 6.25 25.54
N SER A 223 -9.94 6.50 25.60
CA SER A 223 -9.29 6.84 26.86
C SER A 223 -9.71 8.21 27.37
N SER A 224 -9.85 8.35 28.68
CA SER A 224 -10.22 9.62 29.34
C SER A 224 -9.00 10.47 29.77
N GLY A 225 -7.79 10.01 29.52
CA GLY A 225 -6.54 10.70 29.94
C GLY A 225 -6.10 10.34 31.36
#